data_092e851d1eb7b7a6e0373c8164865a21
#
_entry.id   092e851d1eb7b7a6e0373c8164865a21
#
_cell.length_a   1.000
_cell.length_b   1.000
_cell.length_c   1.000
_cell.angle_alpha   90.00
_cell.angle_beta   90.00
_cell.angle_gamma   90.00
#
_symmetry.space_group_name_H-M   'P 1'
#
loop_
_entity.id
_entity.type
_entity.pdbx_description
1 polymer ?
#
loop_
_entity_poly.entity_id
_entity_poly.type
_entity_poly.pdbx_seq_one_letter_code
_entity_poly.pdbx_strand_id
1 'polypeptide(L)'
;MACPCELVLEAESDAAADQHAQRAMTEVRRIEHKYSRYREDSVVSSIHRAAGQGWVDCDAETLALLAFAEQMHQQSGGLFDITSGVLRRAWRFDEARLPDPADVQALLPLIGWHRVQRRAQARAGAVCP
;
A
#
# COMPACT_ATOMS: atom_id res chain seq x y z
N MET A 1 -6.12 2.68 10.26
CA MET A 1 -6.89 3.06 9.05
C MET A 1 -7.57 4.39 9.27
N ALA A 2 -7.71 5.22 8.25
CA ALA A 2 -8.27 6.58 8.39
C ALA A 2 -9.79 6.64 8.19
N CYS A 3 -10.47 5.51 8.10
CA CYS A 3 -11.94 5.42 7.97
C CYS A 3 -12.52 4.45 9.01
N PRO A 4 -13.76 4.66 9.44
CA PRO A 4 -14.47 3.69 10.25
C PRO A 4 -14.64 2.39 9.44
N CYS A 5 -14.50 1.26 10.12
CA CYS A 5 -14.72 -0.06 9.55
C CYS A 5 -15.79 -0.76 10.36
N GLU A 6 -16.73 -1.37 9.67
CA GLU A 6 -17.80 -2.15 10.26
C GLU A 6 -17.62 -3.63 9.87
N LEU A 7 -17.87 -4.51 10.80
CA LEU A 7 -17.87 -5.95 10.59
C LEU A 7 -19.22 -6.51 10.99
N VAL A 8 -19.95 -7.05 10.02
CA VAL A 8 -21.22 -7.73 10.23
C VAL A 8 -20.99 -9.23 10.16
N LEU A 9 -21.38 -9.95 11.20
CA LEU A 9 -21.16 -11.39 11.34
C LEU A 9 -22.47 -12.09 11.62
N GLU A 10 -22.63 -13.28 11.04
CA GLU A 10 -23.64 -14.27 11.44
C GLU A 10 -22.91 -15.44 12.08
N ALA A 11 -23.31 -15.84 13.28
CA ALA A 11 -22.68 -16.90 14.04
C ALA A 11 -23.71 -17.66 14.89
N GLU A 12 -23.40 -18.89 15.28
CA GLU A 12 -24.27 -19.77 16.07
C GLU A 12 -24.43 -19.32 17.54
N SER A 13 -23.52 -18.48 18.02
CA SER A 13 -23.53 -17.90 19.37
C SER A 13 -22.73 -16.64 19.47
N ASP A 14 -22.97 -15.82 20.51
CA ASP A 14 -22.20 -14.60 20.78
C ASP A 14 -20.70 -14.89 20.97
N ALA A 15 -20.36 -15.98 21.65
CA ALA A 15 -18.96 -16.39 21.82
C ALA A 15 -18.27 -16.73 20.49
N ALA A 16 -18.98 -17.36 19.56
CA ALA A 16 -18.47 -17.62 18.21
C ALA A 16 -18.33 -16.33 17.40
N ALA A 17 -19.29 -15.42 17.50
CA ALA A 17 -19.22 -14.10 16.88
C ALA A 17 -18.00 -13.31 17.38
N ASP A 18 -17.78 -13.25 18.68
CA ASP A 18 -16.63 -12.59 19.29
C ASP A 18 -15.30 -13.18 18.80
N GLN A 19 -15.21 -14.49 18.70
CA GLN A 19 -14.01 -15.16 18.21
C GLN A 19 -13.73 -14.80 16.75
N HIS A 20 -14.76 -14.79 15.89
CA HIS A 20 -14.60 -14.38 14.49
C HIS A 20 -14.23 -12.91 14.36
N ALA A 21 -14.86 -12.03 15.14
CA ALA A 21 -14.52 -10.61 15.19
C ALA A 21 -13.06 -10.38 15.59
N GLN A 22 -12.59 -11.06 16.64
CA GLN A 22 -11.20 -10.95 17.10
C GLN A 22 -10.20 -11.41 16.03
N ARG A 23 -10.48 -12.49 15.32
CA ARG A 23 -9.63 -12.96 14.20
C ARG A 23 -9.55 -11.91 13.09
N ALA A 24 -10.70 -11.36 12.67
CA ALA A 24 -10.76 -10.34 11.63
C ALA A 24 -10.02 -9.06 12.05
N MET A 25 -10.25 -8.58 13.28
CA MET A 25 -9.55 -7.39 13.80
C MET A 25 -8.04 -7.61 13.91
N THR A 26 -7.62 -8.80 14.30
CA THR A 26 -6.18 -9.14 14.37
C THR A 26 -5.54 -9.09 13.00
N GLU A 27 -6.20 -9.62 11.98
CA GLU A 27 -5.70 -9.61 10.61
C GLU A 27 -5.66 -8.19 10.04
N VAL A 28 -6.70 -7.39 10.25
CA VAL A 28 -6.71 -5.97 9.84
C VAL A 28 -5.55 -5.20 10.48
N ARG A 29 -5.31 -5.39 11.78
CA ARG A 29 -4.18 -4.75 12.48
C ARG A 29 -2.84 -5.22 11.95
N ARG A 30 -2.70 -6.50 11.62
CA ARG A 30 -1.48 -7.06 11.00
C ARG A 30 -1.19 -6.38 9.67
N ILE A 31 -2.18 -6.29 8.79
CA ILE A 31 -2.07 -5.65 7.47
C ILE A 31 -1.77 -4.16 7.63
N GLU A 32 -2.49 -3.48 8.52
CA GLU A 32 -2.24 -2.07 8.80
C GLU A 32 -0.81 -1.83 9.29
N HIS A 33 -0.32 -2.63 10.23
CA HIS A 33 1.04 -2.53 10.70
C HIS A 33 2.04 -2.73 9.56
N LYS A 34 1.87 -3.78 8.77
CA LYS A 34 2.80 -4.18 7.72
C LYS A 34 2.86 -3.18 6.56
N TYR A 35 1.71 -2.61 6.16
CA TYR A 35 1.60 -1.80 4.95
C TYR A 35 1.27 -0.33 5.20
N SER A 36 1.30 0.13 6.44
CA SER A 36 1.08 1.53 6.76
C SER A 36 2.22 2.40 6.22
N ARG A 37 1.88 3.42 5.47
CA ARG A 37 2.85 4.45 5.05
C ARG A 37 3.18 5.48 6.16
N TYR A 38 2.48 5.43 7.28
CA TYR A 38 2.68 6.33 8.43
C TYR A 38 3.58 5.73 9.50
N ARG A 39 3.84 4.42 9.43
CA ARG A 39 4.70 3.70 10.36
C ARG A 39 6.10 3.55 9.77
N GLU A 40 7.10 3.93 10.51
CA GLU A 40 8.50 3.84 10.06
C GLU A 40 8.99 2.39 9.91
N ASP A 41 8.43 1.48 10.70
CA ASP A 41 8.76 0.05 10.74
C ASP A 41 7.97 -0.79 9.71
N SER A 42 7.16 -0.17 8.88
CA SER A 42 6.40 -0.87 7.83
C SER A 42 7.25 -1.23 6.60
N VAL A 43 6.80 -2.24 5.86
CA VAL A 43 7.40 -2.63 4.57
C VAL A 43 7.34 -1.47 3.57
N VAL A 44 6.21 -0.76 3.52
CA VAL A 44 6.04 0.39 2.62
C VAL A 44 7.05 1.49 2.91
N SER A 45 7.25 1.82 4.19
CA SER A 45 8.24 2.83 4.59
C SER A 45 9.67 2.38 4.32
N SER A 46 9.96 1.08 4.44
CA SER A 46 11.25 0.51 4.10
C SER A 46 11.53 0.60 2.59
N ILE A 47 10.54 0.30 1.75
CA ILE A 47 10.64 0.47 0.30
C ILE A 47 10.85 1.94 -0.07
N HIS A 48 10.10 2.86 0.54
CA HIS A 48 10.26 4.30 0.27
C HIS A 48 11.64 4.83 0.66
N ARG A 49 12.20 4.38 1.80
CA ARG A 49 13.55 4.80 2.21
C ARG A 49 14.65 4.26 1.29
N ALA A 50 14.45 3.09 0.73
CA ALA A 50 15.40 2.47 -0.18
C ALA A 50 15.32 3.00 -1.61
N ALA A 51 14.34 3.85 -1.92
CA ALA A 51 14.12 4.37 -3.26
C ALA A 51 15.39 5.04 -3.82
N GLY A 52 15.88 4.56 -4.97
CA GLY A 52 17.11 5.02 -5.61
C GLY A 52 18.41 4.65 -4.87
N GLN A 53 18.36 3.89 -3.78
CA GLN A 53 19.53 3.55 -2.97
C GLN A 53 19.85 2.05 -2.95
N GLY A 54 18.86 1.19 -3.14
CA GLY A 54 19.10 -0.25 -3.10
C GLY A 54 17.84 -1.09 -3.08
N TRP A 55 18.04 -2.38 -2.75
CA TRP A 55 17.00 -3.40 -2.76
C TRP A 55 16.45 -3.64 -1.35
N VAL A 56 15.15 -3.92 -1.28
CA VAL A 56 14.46 -4.32 -0.04
C VAL A 56 13.98 -5.75 -0.20
N ASP A 57 14.28 -6.59 0.77
CA ASP A 57 13.76 -7.95 0.83
C ASP A 57 12.27 -7.91 1.20
N CYS A 58 11.46 -8.53 0.35
CA CYS A 58 10.02 -8.62 0.52
C CYS A 58 9.60 -10.08 0.64
N ASP A 59 8.65 -10.33 1.52
CA ASP A 59 8.04 -11.65 1.65
C ASP A 59 7.06 -11.96 0.50
N ALA A 60 6.62 -13.20 0.44
CA ALA A 60 5.73 -13.68 -0.62
C ALA A 60 4.41 -12.91 -0.72
N GLU A 61 3.84 -12.49 0.43
CA GLU A 61 2.61 -11.70 0.46
C GLU A 61 2.81 -10.32 -0.17
N THR A 62 3.89 -9.64 0.19
CA THR A 62 4.24 -8.33 -0.39
C THR A 62 4.50 -8.43 -1.90
N LEU A 63 5.21 -9.48 -2.33
CA LEU A 63 5.46 -9.70 -3.75
C LEU A 63 4.18 -10.02 -4.54
N ALA A 64 3.24 -10.77 -3.95
CA ALA A 64 1.95 -11.04 -4.55
C ALA A 64 1.12 -9.76 -4.71
N LEU A 65 1.11 -8.88 -3.71
CA LEU A 65 0.45 -7.57 -3.81
C LEU A 65 1.07 -6.68 -4.89
N LEU A 66 2.38 -6.67 -5.02
CA LEU A 66 3.07 -5.92 -6.07
C LEU A 66 2.80 -6.50 -7.46
N ALA A 67 2.70 -7.83 -7.59
CA ALA A 67 2.32 -8.47 -8.84
C ALA A 67 0.86 -8.14 -9.23
N PHE A 68 -0.04 -8.11 -8.25
CA PHE A 68 -1.42 -7.68 -8.46
C PHE A 68 -1.50 -6.20 -8.87
N ALA A 69 -0.73 -5.32 -8.23
CA ALA A 69 -0.66 -3.91 -8.58
C ALA A 69 -0.17 -3.71 -10.03
N GLU A 70 0.81 -4.48 -10.48
CA GLU A 70 1.26 -4.49 -11.88
C GLU A 70 0.15 -4.90 -12.84
N GLN A 71 -0.58 -5.96 -12.52
CA GLN A 71 -1.72 -6.41 -13.33
C GLN A 71 -2.78 -5.30 -13.45
N MET A 72 -3.12 -4.64 -12.34
CA MET A 72 -4.07 -3.52 -12.35
C MET A 72 -3.56 -2.32 -13.14
N HIS A 73 -2.27 -1.99 -13.04
CA HIS A 73 -1.64 -0.96 -13.86
C HIS A 73 -1.78 -1.26 -15.35
N GLN A 74 -1.47 -2.49 -15.77
CA GLN A 74 -1.60 -2.92 -17.17
C GLN A 74 -3.05 -2.90 -17.66
N GLN A 75 -3.98 -3.47 -16.88
CA GLN A 75 -5.41 -3.54 -17.26
C GLN A 75 -6.08 -2.17 -17.33
N SER A 76 -5.64 -1.21 -16.54
CA SER A 76 -6.15 0.16 -16.55
C SER A 76 -5.49 1.05 -17.60
N GLY A 77 -4.54 0.55 -18.41
CA GLY A 77 -3.76 1.38 -19.33
C GLY A 77 -2.91 2.43 -18.60
N GLY A 78 -2.45 2.12 -17.37
CA GLY A 78 -1.62 3.02 -16.56
C GLY A 78 -2.40 4.00 -15.69
N LEU A 79 -3.73 4.00 -15.72
CA LEU A 79 -4.55 4.88 -14.87
C LEU A 79 -4.46 4.50 -13.39
N PHE A 80 -4.36 3.22 -13.08
CA PHE A 80 -4.00 2.76 -11.75
C PHE A 80 -2.48 2.66 -11.64
N ASP A 81 -1.89 3.46 -10.76
CA ASP A 81 -0.46 3.39 -10.44
C ASP A 81 -0.26 3.48 -8.92
N ILE A 82 0.27 2.40 -8.33
CA ILE A 82 0.52 2.31 -6.89
C ILE A 82 1.54 3.35 -6.40
N THR A 83 2.39 3.89 -7.29
CA THR A 83 3.37 4.93 -6.97
C THR A 83 2.74 6.33 -6.88
N SER A 84 1.47 6.48 -7.27
CA SER A 84 0.72 7.75 -7.23
C SER A 84 0.52 8.31 -5.80
N GLY A 85 0.85 7.55 -4.77
CA GLY A 85 0.76 7.98 -3.38
C GLY A 85 1.49 9.30 -3.06
N VAL A 86 2.47 9.68 -3.86
CA VAL A 86 3.19 10.95 -3.77
C VAL A 86 2.28 12.18 -3.96
N LEU A 87 1.18 12.04 -4.71
CA LEU A 87 0.20 13.11 -4.94
C LEU A 87 -0.44 13.65 -3.65
N ARG A 88 -0.40 12.90 -2.55
CA ARG A 88 -0.86 13.41 -1.25
C ARG A 88 -0.07 14.59 -0.72
N ARG A 89 1.05 14.92 -1.30
CA ARG A 89 1.78 16.17 -0.98
C ARG A 89 1.02 17.40 -1.47
N ALA A 90 0.29 17.28 -2.59
CA ALA A 90 -0.57 18.35 -3.13
C ALA A 90 -2.01 18.25 -2.62
N TRP A 91 -2.53 17.02 -2.40
CA TRP A 91 -3.91 16.79 -1.97
C TRP A 91 -4.03 16.80 -0.45
N ARG A 92 -4.75 17.79 0.08
CA ARG A 92 -5.10 17.92 1.49
C ARG A 92 -6.59 17.64 1.66
N PHE A 93 -6.90 16.39 2.05
CA PHE A 93 -8.30 15.95 2.18
C PHE A 93 -9.01 16.47 3.43
N ASP A 94 -8.27 17.06 4.36
CA ASP A 94 -8.74 17.79 5.54
C ASP A 94 -9.19 19.21 5.22
N GLU A 95 -8.77 19.75 4.08
CA GLU A 95 -9.15 21.05 3.55
C GLU A 95 -10.11 20.86 2.36
N ALA A 96 -11.25 21.53 2.35
CA ALA A 96 -12.18 21.52 1.22
C ALA A 96 -11.64 22.38 0.05
N ARG A 97 -10.40 22.09 -0.39
CA ARG A 97 -9.69 22.84 -1.43
C ARG A 97 -9.07 21.90 -2.45
N LEU A 98 -9.19 22.26 -3.72
CA LEU A 98 -8.44 21.60 -4.79
C LEU A 98 -6.96 22.01 -4.73
N PRO A 99 -6.02 21.10 -5.04
CA PRO A 99 -4.60 21.44 -5.11
C PRO A 99 -4.33 22.42 -6.24
N ASP A 100 -3.24 23.19 -6.10
CA ASP A 100 -2.74 23.99 -7.20
C ASP A 100 -2.28 23.07 -8.35
N PRO A 101 -2.72 23.33 -9.59
CA PRO A 101 -2.26 22.55 -10.74
C PRO A 101 -0.73 22.49 -10.89
N ALA A 102 -0.01 23.56 -10.51
CA ALA A 102 1.46 23.59 -10.56
C ALA A 102 2.08 22.59 -9.56
N ASP A 103 1.53 22.49 -8.34
CA ASP A 103 1.97 21.52 -7.34
C ASP A 103 1.75 20.08 -7.83
N VAL A 104 0.62 19.80 -8.46
CA VAL A 104 0.34 18.49 -9.05
C VAL A 104 1.33 18.19 -10.17
N GLN A 105 1.55 19.13 -11.10
CA GLN A 105 2.48 18.95 -12.22
C GLN A 105 3.92 18.69 -11.75
N ALA A 106 4.35 19.31 -10.67
CA ALA A 106 5.67 19.07 -10.08
C ALA A 106 5.85 17.65 -9.52
N LEU A 107 4.74 16.99 -9.13
CA LEU A 107 4.75 15.63 -8.57
C LEU A 107 4.59 14.52 -9.61
N LEU A 108 3.97 14.81 -10.76
CA LEU A 108 3.73 13.80 -11.81
C LEU A 108 5.02 13.07 -12.25
N PRO A 109 6.19 13.73 -12.43
CA PRO A 109 7.42 13.04 -12.79
C PRO A 109 7.91 12.02 -11.74
N LEU A 110 7.40 12.07 -10.52
CA LEU A 110 7.73 11.12 -9.45
C LEU A 110 6.89 9.84 -9.50
N ILE A 111 5.82 9.82 -10.31
CA ILE A 111 4.95 8.67 -10.50
C ILE A 111 5.49 7.83 -11.64
N GLY A 112 5.54 6.52 -11.47
CA GLY A 112 5.96 5.63 -12.55
C GLY A 112 6.23 4.22 -12.08
N TRP A 113 5.25 3.34 -12.24
CA TRP A 113 5.41 1.92 -11.97
C TRP A 113 6.57 1.29 -12.76
N HIS A 114 6.86 1.77 -13.97
CA HIS A 114 7.96 1.30 -14.81
C HIS A 114 9.35 1.48 -14.18
N ARG A 115 9.49 2.29 -13.13
CA ARG A 115 10.75 2.48 -12.38
C ARG A 115 10.93 1.44 -11.29
N VAL A 116 9.86 0.78 -10.88
CA VAL A 116 9.90 -0.25 -9.83
C VAL A 116 10.50 -1.52 -10.41
N GLN A 117 11.63 -1.93 -9.90
CA GLN A 117 12.31 -3.15 -10.32
C GLN A 117 12.05 -4.27 -9.30
N ARG A 118 11.84 -5.47 -9.81
CA ARG A 118 11.66 -6.67 -9.00
C ARG A 118 12.63 -7.75 -9.48
N ARG A 119 13.28 -8.41 -8.54
CA ARG A 119 14.13 -9.58 -8.85
C ARG A 119 13.77 -10.75 -7.96
N ALA A 120 13.76 -11.95 -8.52
CA ALA A 120 13.67 -13.17 -7.73
C ALA A 120 15.04 -13.47 -7.11
N GLN A 121 15.06 -13.72 -5.80
CA GLN A 121 16.21 -14.32 -5.11
C GLN A 121 15.85 -15.73 -4.66
N ALA A 122 16.84 -16.60 -4.43
CA ALA A 122 16.62 -18.01 -4.14
C ALA A 122 15.78 -18.30 -2.88
N ARG A 123 15.53 -17.32 -2.01
CA ARG A 123 14.71 -17.46 -0.79
C ARG A 123 13.72 -16.32 -0.53
N ALA A 124 13.87 -15.16 -1.18
CA ALA A 124 12.96 -14.02 -1.06
C ALA A 124 13.08 -13.16 -2.33
N GLY A 125 11.99 -12.50 -2.71
CA GLY A 125 12.05 -11.50 -3.77
C GLY A 125 12.53 -10.17 -3.20
N ALA A 126 13.23 -9.38 -4.01
CA ALA A 126 13.63 -8.04 -3.64
C ALA A 126 12.99 -7.01 -4.57
N VAL A 127 12.69 -5.83 -4.04
CA VAL A 127 12.13 -4.70 -4.78
C VAL A 127 13.10 -3.53 -4.68
N CYS A 128 13.39 -2.92 -5.82
CA CYS A 128 14.07 -1.64 -5.91
C CYS A 128 13.08 -0.63 -6.51
N PRO A 129 12.68 0.38 -5.79
CA PRO A 129 11.80 1.45 -6.27
C PRO A 129 12.57 2.49 -7.08
#